data_20e42d7943a5ae9b9194f18e7a9106e9
#
_entry.id   20e42d7943a5ae9b9194f18e7a9106e9
#
_cell.length_a   1.000
_cell.length_b   1.000
_cell.length_c   1.000
_cell.angle_alpha   90.00
_cell.angle_beta   90.00
_cell.angle_gamma   90.00
#
_symmetry.space_group_name_H-M   'P 1'
#
loop_
_entity.id
_entity.type
_entity.pdbx_description
1 polymer ?
#
loop_
_entity_poly.entity_id
_entity_poly.type
_entity_poly.pdbx_seq_one_letter_code
_entity_poly.pdbx_strand_id
1 'polypeptide(L)'
;MADPASNIPKLVEVDSTPLWYRITGTLISAVFIGLVITLGFIVRDYLRVDPLASVYRQCRKPLIQYRLEKNTWPADFDFAKPSAELAAYGFSEAIKKSMGNCDIPGKWSFTLNKGPMGPGNPTILFQPTEPDIFSRRVLLVLDERLDDGVPETGDFRVTDELGAFKLKDQ
;
A
#
# COMPACT_ATOMS: atom_id res chain seq x y z
N MET A 1 30.98 13.19 73.58
CA MET A 1 31.93 12.56 72.66
C MET A 1 31.27 12.48 71.34
N ALA A 2 31.53 13.32 70.36
CA ALA A 2 30.98 13.35 69.05
C ALA A 2 31.95 12.57 68.12
N ASP A 3 31.37 11.67 67.34
CA ASP A 3 32.04 10.75 66.40
C ASP A 3 32.58 11.54 65.19
N PRO A 4 33.90 11.58 64.92
CA PRO A 4 34.47 12.39 63.85
C PRO A 4 34.47 11.69 62.48
N ALA A 5 33.71 10.58 62.28
CA ALA A 5 33.87 9.74 61.11
C ALA A 5 32.85 9.99 59.95
N SER A 6 32.08 11.09 59.92
CA SER A 6 31.03 11.27 58.92
C SER A 6 31.30 12.23 57.76
N ASN A 7 32.56 12.68 57.59
CA ASN A 7 32.90 13.59 56.49
C ASN A 7 33.86 12.98 55.46
N ILE A 8 33.48 11.83 54.93
CA ILE A 8 34.12 11.31 53.70
C ILE A 8 33.47 12.03 52.51
N PRO A 9 34.19 12.89 51.74
CA PRO A 9 33.65 13.48 50.55
C PRO A 9 33.30 12.34 49.55
N LYS A 10 32.03 12.26 49.17
CA LYS A 10 31.62 11.38 48.05
C LYS A 10 32.46 11.74 46.86
N LEU A 11 33.37 10.87 46.47
CA LEU A 11 34.07 10.96 45.20
C LEU A 11 33.03 11.05 44.11
N VAL A 12 32.91 12.22 43.49
CA VAL A 12 32.13 12.39 42.27
C VAL A 12 32.89 11.58 41.23
N GLU A 13 32.32 10.44 40.87
CA GLU A 13 32.82 9.59 39.81
C GLU A 13 32.73 10.40 38.51
N VAL A 14 33.84 11.03 38.14
CA VAL A 14 33.94 11.76 36.88
C VAL A 14 33.93 10.71 35.77
N ASP A 15 32.86 10.71 35.00
CA ASP A 15 32.70 9.85 33.81
C ASP A 15 33.90 10.11 32.86
N SER A 16 34.91 9.25 32.95
CA SER A 16 36.17 9.36 32.22
C SER A 16 36.11 8.84 30.78
N THR A 17 34.89 8.56 30.28
CA THR A 17 34.74 8.10 28.90
C THR A 17 35.20 9.17 27.91
N PRO A 18 36.14 8.87 27.00
CA PRO A 18 36.68 9.83 26.05
C PRO A 18 35.54 10.41 25.17
N LEU A 19 35.62 11.73 24.89
CA LEU A 19 34.61 12.46 24.12
C LEU A 19 34.28 11.78 22.78
N TRP A 20 35.31 11.26 22.10
CA TRP A 20 35.13 10.56 20.83
C TRP A 20 34.28 9.28 20.98
N TYR A 21 34.35 8.57 22.08
CA TYR A 21 33.54 7.36 22.33
C TYR A 21 32.06 7.72 22.51
N ARG A 22 31.76 8.84 23.15
CA ARG A 22 30.39 9.37 23.29
C ARG A 22 29.83 9.79 21.95
N ILE A 23 30.62 10.51 21.12
CA ILE A 23 30.20 10.94 19.77
C ILE A 23 29.95 9.73 18.91
N THR A 24 30.84 8.74 18.90
CA THR A 24 30.68 7.51 18.09
C THR A 24 29.43 6.72 18.52
N GLY A 25 29.20 6.55 19.81
CA GLY A 25 28.03 5.90 20.36
C GLY A 25 26.73 6.59 19.95
N THR A 26 26.69 7.93 20.01
CA THR A 26 25.53 8.72 19.60
C THR A 26 25.26 8.59 18.08
N LEU A 27 26.31 8.64 17.26
CA LEU A 27 26.18 8.46 15.80
C LEU A 27 25.66 7.06 15.44
N ILE A 28 26.20 6.01 16.04
CA ILE A 28 25.71 4.63 15.82
C ILE A 28 24.26 4.51 16.23
N SER A 29 23.86 5.05 17.37
CA SER A 29 22.47 5.04 17.83
C SER A 29 21.54 5.79 16.87
N ALA A 30 21.96 6.96 16.39
CA ALA A 30 21.18 7.73 15.42
C ALA A 30 20.98 6.97 14.11
N VAL A 31 22.02 6.33 13.58
CA VAL A 31 21.93 5.50 12.37
C VAL A 31 21.01 4.31 12.60
N PHE A 32 21.13 3.64 13.75
CA PHE A 32 20.27 2.51 14.08
C PHE A 32 18.79 2.91 14.20
N ILE A 33 18.49 4.02 14.86
CA ILE A 33 17.13 4.57 14.97
C ILE A 33 16.58 4.92 13.58
N GLY A 34 17.37 5.58 12.73
CA GLY A 34 17.01 5.89 11.36
C GLY A 34 16.66 4.64 10.55
N LEU A 35 17.46 3.59 10.69
CA LEU A 35 17.23 2.31 10.02
C LEU A 35 15.94 1.62 10.52
N VAL A 36 15.68 1.60 11.81
CA VAL A 36 14.45 1.04 12.39
C VAL A 36 13.20 1.80 11.90
N ILE A 37 13.27 3.13 11.86
CA ILE A 37 12.17 3.95 11.35
C ILE A 37 11.92 3.65 9.87
N THR A 38 12.97 3.58 9.05
CA THR A 38 12.86 3.28 7.61
C THR A 38 12.25 1.90 7.37
N LEU A 39 12.72 0.88 8.10
CA LEU A 39 12.14 -0.47 8.04
C LEU A 39 10.66 -0.47 8.45
N GLY A 40 10.30 0.28 9.49
CA GLY A 40 8.92 0.43 9.93
C GLY A 40 8.01 0.99 8.83
N PHE A 41 8.46 1.99 8.08
CA PHE A 41 7.72 2.53 6.94
C PHE A 41 7.57 1.50 5.81
N ILE A 42 8.63 0.78 5.46
CA ILE A 42 8.59 -0.26 4.42
C ILE A 42 7.58 -1.35 4.81
N VAL A 43 7.68 -1.89 6.02
CA VAL A 43 6.75 -2.94 6.49
C VAL A 43 5.30 -2.43 6.48
N ARG A 44 5.05 -1.21 6.94
CA ARG A 44 3.71 -0.62 6.91
C ARG A 44 3.16 -0.52 5.49
N ASP A 45 3.97 -0.08 4.52
CA ASP A 45 3.54 0.05 3.13
C ASP A 45 3.22 -1.33 2.54
N TYR A 46 4.01 -2.35 2.81
CA TYR A 46 3.73 -3.74 2.41
C TYR A 46 2.43 -4.28 3.02
N LEU A 47 2.15 -4.00 4.29
CA LEU A 47 0.91 -4.45 4.95
C LEU A 47 -0.34 -3.80 4.34
N ARG A 48 -0.24 -2.57 3.82
CA ARG A 48 -1.35 -1.86 3.16
C ARG A 48 -1.62 -2.33 1.73
N VAL A 49 -0.63 -2.91 1.07
CA VAL A 49 -0.75 -3.39 -0.31
C VAL A 49 -1.60 -4.65 -0.42
N ASP A 50 -1.53 -5.56 0.55
CA ASP A 50 -2.26 -6.83 0.50
C ASP A 50 -3.79 -6.68 0.39
N PRO A 51 -4.45 -5.80 1.17
CA PRO A 51 -5.87 -5.53 1.00
C PRO A 51 -6.21 -4.99 -0.40
N LEU A 52 -5.42 -4.06 -0.94
CA LEU A 52 -5.62 -3.52 -2.29
C LEU A 52 -5.45 -4.60 -3.36
N ALA A 53 -4.38 -5.40 -3.30
CA ALA A 53 -4.17 -6.52 -4.20
C ALA A 53 -5.31 -7.54 -4.12
N SER A 54 -5.89 -7.75 -2.94
CA SER A 54 -7.05 -8.61 -2.74
C SER A 54 -8.28 -8.10 -3.49
N VAL A 55 -8.54 -6.78 -3.50
CA VAL A 55 -9.65 -6.21 -4.27
C VAL A 55 -9.49 -6.52 -5.76
N TYR A 56 -8.33 -6.24 -6.34
CA TYR A 56 -8.07 -6.53 -7.75
C TYR A 56 -8.28 -8.02 -8.08
N ARG A 57 -7.73 -8.93 -7.28
CA ARG A 57 -7.82 -10.36 -7.50
C ARG A 57 -9.25 -10.90 -7.35
N GLN A 58 -10.00 -10.42 -6.35
CA GLN A 58 -11.34 -10.90 -6.08
C GLN A 58 -12.37 -10.33 -7.06
N CYS A 59 -12.25 -9.05 -7.43
CA CYS A 59 -13.15 -8.44 -8.40
C CYS A 59 -12.88 -8.90 -9.84
N ARG A 60 -11.67 -9.38 -10.15
CA ARG A 60 -11.33 -9.95 -11.46
C ARG A 60 -12.19 -11.17 -11.80
N LYS A 61 -12.40 -12.10 -10.85
CA LYS A 61 -13.11 -13.37 -11.12
C LYS A 61 -14.52 -13.17 -11.67
N PRO A 62 -15.42 -12.43 -10.98
CA PRO A 62 -16.78 -12.21 -11.48
C PRO A 62 -16.83 -11.44 -12.80
N LEU A 63 -15.87 -10.53 -13.05
CA LEU A 63 -15.80 -9.80 -14.32
C LEU A 63 -15.40 -10.70 -15.48
N ILE A 64 -14.45 -11.59 -15.29
CA ILE A 64 -14.07 -12.60 -16.31
C ILE A 64 -15.22 -13.58 -16.53
N GLN A 65 -15.87 -14.05 -15.48
CA GLN A 65 -17.01 -14.94 -15.63
C GLN A 65 -18.15 -14.28 -16.42
N TYR A 66 -18.49 -13.03 -16.11
CA TYR A 66 -19.44 -12.24 -16.89
C TYR A 66 -19.04 -12.19 -18.38
N ARG A 67 -17.75 -11.88 -18.66
CA ARG A 67 -17.21 -11.82 -20.02
C ARG A 67 -17.35 -13.13 -20.78
N LEU A 68 -17.04 -14.25 -20.12
CA LEU A 68 -17.12 -15.58 -20.73
C LEU A 68 -18.57 -15.97 -21.07
N GLU A 69 -19.53 -15.66 -20.20
CA GLU A 69 -20.94 -16.02 -20.41
C GLU A 69 -21.65 -15.07 -21.36
N LYS A 70 -21.38 -13.77 -21.29
CA LYS A 70 -22.06 -12.76 -22.14
C LYS A 70 -21.32 -12.45 -23.43
N ASN A 71 -20.10 -12.95 -23.60
CA ASN A 71 -19.19 -12.63 -24.69
C ASN A 71 -18.91 -11.13 -24.89
N THR A 72 -19.18 -10.32 -23.86
CA THR A 72 -18.93 -8.88 -23.81
C THR A 72 -18.49 -8.47 -22.41
N TRP A 73 -17.71 -7.42 -22.29
CA TRP A 73 -17.42 -6.81 -20.98
C TRP A 73 -18.63 -5.98 -20.51
N PRO A 74 -18.80 -5.82 -19.17
CA PRO A 74 -19.82 -4.92 -18.66
C PRO A 74 -19.53 -3.47 -19.08
N ALA A 75 -20.56 -2.62 -19.12
CA ALA A 75 -20.36 -1.18 -19.29
C ALA A 75 -19.55 -0.58 -18.13
N ASP A 76 -18.98 0.61 -18.35
CA ASP A 76 -18.28 1.35 -17.30
C ASP A 76 -19.17 1.55 -16.05
N PHE A 77 -18.64 1.26 -14.86
CA PHE A 77 -19.39 1.43 -13.60
C PHE A 77 -18.47 1.72 -12.41
N ASP A 78 -19.05 2.32 -11.38
CA ASP A 78 -18.42 2.51 -10.07
C ASP A 78 -18.71 1.27 -9.19
N PHE A 79 -17.71 0.79 -8.47
CA PHE A 79 -17.85 -0.36 -7.56
C PHE A 79 -18.84 -0.11 -6.42
N ALA A 80 -19.08 1.14 -6.06
CA ALA A 80 -20.13 1.50 -5.12
C ALA A 80 -21.55 1.26 -5.66
N LYS A 81 -21.71 1.18 -7.00
CA LYS A 81 -23.00 0.97 -7.68
C LYS A 81 -22.87 -0.05 -8.82
N PRO A 82 -22.57 -1.31 -8.51
CA PRO A 82 -22.47 -2.34 -9.53
C PRO A 82 -23.84 -2.59 -10.17
N SER A 83 -23.83 -3.01 -11.44
CA SER A 83 -25.08 -3.39 -12.11
C SER A 83 -25.70 -4.63 -11.46
N ALA A 84 -27.03 -4.73 -11.51
CA ALA A 84 -27.76 -5.90 -10.98
C ALA A 84 -27.30 -7.22 -11.64
N GLU A 85 -26.89 -7.17 -12.91
CA GLU A 85 -26.37 -8.33 -13.63
C GLU A 85 -25.06 -8.85 -13.01
N LEU A 86 -24.14 -7.97 -12.59
CA LEU A 86 -22.90 -8.36 -11.96
C LEU A 86 -23.10 -8.96 -10.57
N ALA A 87 -24.20 -8.60 -9.89
CA ALA A 87 -24.55 -9.21 -8.61
C ALA A 87 -24.79 -10.72 -8.73
N ALA A 88 -25.35 -11.19 -9.85
CA ALA A 88 -25.55 -12.61 -10.12
C ALA A 88 -24.25 -13.41 -10.21
N TYR A 89 -23.14 -12.76 -10.52
CA TYR A 89 -21.79 -13.34 -10.58
C TYR A 89 -21.00 -13.20 -9.27
N GLY A 90 -21.66 -12.76 -8.18
CA GLY A 90 -21.02 -12.60 -6.87
C GLY A 90 -20.12 -11.35 -6.75
N PHE A 91 -20.22 -10.40 -7.67
CA PHE A 91 -19.37 -9.20 -7.68
C PHE A 91 -19.58 -8.34 -6.43
N SER A 92 -20.83 -8.15 -6.00
CA SER A 92 -21.17 -7.37 -4.80
C SER A 92 -20.60 -7.99 -3.52
N GLU A 93 -20.57 -9.32 -3.44
CA GLU A 93 -19.98 -10.05 -2.32
C GLU A 93 -18.44 -9.94 -2.32
N ALA A 94 -17.83 -10.06 -3.52
CA ALA A 94 -16.41 -9.90 -3.70
C ALA A 94 -15.93 -8.50 -3.25
N ILE A 95 -16.65 -7.45 -3.64
CA ILE A 95 -16.39 -6.07 -3.17
C ILE A 95 -16.51 -5.98 -1.66
N LYS A 96 -17.64 -6.38 -1.09
CA LYS A 96 -17.90 -6.25 0.34
C LYS A 96 -16.83 -6.96 1.18
N LYS A 97 -16.40 -8.14 0.74
CA LYS A 97 -15.37 -8.93 1.42
C LYS A 97 -13.98 -8.30 1.32
N SER A 98 -13.62 -7.74 0.16
CA SER A 98 -12.27 -7.22 -0.09
C SER A 98 -12.09 -5.77 0.32
N MET A 99 -13.07 -4.90 0.07
CA MET A 99 -12.97 -3.47 0.41
C MET A 99 -13.09 -3.17 1.90
N GLY A 100 -13.75 -4.04 2.68
CA GLY A 100 -13.87 -3.87 4.13
C GLY A 100 -12.53 -3.86 4.88
N ASN A 101 -11.47 -4.34 4.26
CA ASN A 101 -10.12 -4.42 4.82
C ASN A 101 -9.15 -3.38 4.23
N CYS A 102 -9.62 -2.51 3.32
CA CYS A 102 -8.78 -1.49 2.71
C CYS A 102 -8.68 -0.25 3.59
N ASP A 103 -7.49 0.04 4.12
CA ASP A 103 -7.22 1.22 4.94
C ASP A 103 -7.02 2.50 4.12
N ILE A 104 -6.84 2.38 2.79
CA ILE A 104 -6.64 3.53 1.92
C ILE A 104 -7.99 3.92 1.31
N PRO A 105 -8.54 5.09 1.67
CA PRO A 105 -9.78 5.56 1.10
C PRO A 105 -9.59 5.93 -0.38
N GLY A 106 -10.51 5.50 -1.22
CA GLY A 106 -10.44 5.77 -2.65
C GLY A 106 -11.66 5.27 -3.40
N LYS A 107 -11.73 5.63 -4.68
CA LYS A 107 -12.79 5.22 -5.60
C LYS A 107 -12.30 4.07 -6.45
N TRP A 108 -13.12 3.05 -6.54
CA TRP A 108 -12.91 1.90 -7.40
C TRP A 108 -13.89 1.94 -8.56
N SER A 109 -13.42 1.69 -9.75
CA SER A 109 -14.27 1.64 -10.94
C SER A 109 -13.76 0.62 -11.95
N PHE A 110 -14.67 0.19 -12.80
CA PHE A 110 -14.36 -0.59 -14.01
C PHE A 110 -14.62 0.27 -15.23
N THR A 111 -13.72 0.21 -16.21
CA THR A 111 -13.86 0.95 -17.47
C THR A 111 -13.27 0.19 -18.65
N LEU A 112 -13.87 0.39 -19.83
CA LEU A 112 -13.35 -0.09 -21.12
C LEU A 112 -12.58 0.98 -21.90
N ASN A 113 -12.88 2.26 -21.65
CA ASN A 113 -12.46 3.33 -22.55
C ASN A 113 -11.68 4.45 -21.85
N LYS A 114 -11.53 4.36 -20.53
CA LYS A 114 -10.87 5.40 -19.74
C LYS A 114 -9.65 4.82 -19.02
N GLY A 115 -8.66 5.70 -18.81
CA GLY A 115 -7.48 5.33 -18.02
C GLY A 115 -6.22 5.10 -18.85
N PRO A 116 -5.09 4.82 -18.18
CA PRO A 116 -3.76 4.76 -18.79
C PRO A 116 -3.54 3.55 -19.71
N MET A 117 -4.48 2.59 -19.71
CA MET A 117 -4.38 1.40 -20.56
C MET A 117 -4.86 1.62 -22.00
N GLY A 118 -5.51 2.77 -22.27
CA GLY A 118 -6.08 3.10 -23.56
C GLY A 118 -7.46 2.45 -23.83
N PRO A 119 -8.14 2.89 -24.89
CA PRO A 119 -9.47 2.44 -25.22
C PRO A 119 -9.52 0.95 -25.59
N GLY A 120 -10.63 0.30 -25.26
CA GLY A 120 -10.85 -1.13 -25.56
C GLY A 120 -10.17 -2.09 -24.59
N ASN A 121 -9.42 -1.59 -23.61
CA ASN A 121 -8.80 -2.43 -22.58
C ASN A 121 -9.66 -2.43 -21.30
N PRO A 122 -10.24 -3.60 -20.93
CA PRO A 122 -11.00 -3.72 -19.69
C PRO A 122 -10.08 -3.49 -18.49
N THR A 123 -10.39 -2.49 -17.69
CA THR A 123 -9.49 -2.00 -16.65
C THR A 123 -10.21 -1.77 -15.34
N ILE A 124 -9.65 -2.26 -14.24
CA ILE A 124 -10.04 -1.88 -12.88
C ILE A 124 -9.18 -0.69 -12.47
N LEU A 125 -9.80 0.41 -12.11
CA LEU A 125 -9.16 1.63 -11.63
C LEU A 125 -9.33 1.78 -10.13
N PHE A 126 -8.27 2.20 -9.47
CA PHE A 126 -8.31 2.70 -8.10
C PHE A 126 -7.76 4.11 -8.07
N GLN A 127 -8.57 5.05 -7.59
CA GLN A 127 -8.19 6.44 -7.40
C GLN A 127 -8.25 6.76 -5.91
N PRO A 128 -7.11 6.98 -5.26
CA PRO A 128 -7.08 7.45 -3.87
C PRO A 128 -7.88 8.74 -3.71
N THR A 129 -8.55 8.92 -2.58
CA THR A 129 -9.30 10.16 -2.28
C THR A 129 -8.38 11.35 -2.14
N GLU A 130 -7.20 11.12 -1.58
CA GLU A 130 -6.13 12.11 -1.45
C GLU A 130 -4.88 11.53 -2.13
N PRO A 131 -4.62 11.91 -3.39
CA PRO A 131 -3.41 11.51 -4.07
C PRO A 131 -2.22 12.25 -3.45
N ASP A 132 -1.44 11.53 -2.65
CA ASP A 132 -0.24 12.01 -2.00
C ASP A 132 0.97 11.09 -2.30
N ILE A 133 2.14 11.47 -1.80
CA ILE A 133 3.37 10.68 -1.97
C ILE A 133 3.21 9.28 -1.35
N PHE A 134 2.43 9.14 -0.28
CA PHE A 134 2.25 7.85 0.40
C PHE A 134 1.33 6.92 -0.39
N SER A 135 0.22 7.43 -0.91
CA SER A 135 -0.69 6.65 -1.76
C SER A 135 -0.02 6.23 -3.05
N ARG A 136 0.77 7.12 -3.69
CA ARG A 136 1.57 6.78 -4.86
C ARG A 136 2.58 5.67 -4.57
N ARG A 137 3.31 5.76 -3.46
CA ARG A 137 4.28 4.74 -3.06
C ARG A 137 3.62 3.37 -2.86
N VAL A 138 2.44 3.33 -2.25
CA VAL A 138 1.68 2.08 -2.09
C VAL A 138 1.27 1.51 -3.46
N LEU A 139 0.86 2.36 -4.41
CA LEU A 139 0.55 1.92 -5.78
C LEU A 139 1.78 1.35 -6.51
N LEU A 140 2.98 1.91 -6.30
CA LEU A 140 4.22 1.37 -6.85
C LEU A 140 4.57 0.00 -6.27
N VAL A 141 4.43 -0.18 -4.95
CA VAL A 141 4.62 -1.50 -4.31
C VAL A 141 3.55 -2.50 -4.77
N LEU A 142 2.33 -2.01 -5.05
CA LEU A 142 1.24 -2.83 -5.59
C LEU A 142 1.55 -3.31 -7.00
N ASP A 143 2.16 -2.48 -7.82
CA ASP A 143 2.63 -2.82 -9.16
C ASP A 143 3.68 -3.94 -9.10
N GLU A 144 4.71 -3.79 -8.28
CA GLU A 144 5.72 -4.84 -8.05
C GLU A 144 5.10 -6.19 -7.63
N ARG A 145 3.97 -6.15 -6.91
CA ARG A 145 3.30 -7.34 -6.40
C ARG A 145 2.31 -7.97 -7.37
N LEU A 146 1.70 -7.19 -8.24
CA LEU A 146 0.69 -7.64 -9.21
C LEU A 146 1.27 -7.88 -10.60
N ASP A 147 2.38 -7.22 -10.93
CA ASP A 147 2.94 -7.20 -12.27
C ASP A 147 4.48 -7.10 -12.27
N ASP A 148 5.05 -6.22 -13.08
CA ASP A 148 6.49 -6.13 -13.35
C ASP A 148 7.24 -5.09 -12.49
N GLY A 149 6.54 -4.27 -11.73
CA GLY A 149 7.11 -3.20 -10.91
C GLY A 149 7.56 -1.97 -11.71
N VAL A 150 7.15 -1.86 -12.99
CA VAL A 150 7.46 -0.73 -13.85
C VAL A 150 6.18 0.07 -14.13
N PRO A 151 5.99 1.25 -13.51
CA PRO A 151 4.70 1.97 -13.46
C PRO A 151 4.06 2.29 -14.81
N GLU A 152 4.87 2.37 -15.86
CA GLU A 152 4.44 2.76 -17.22
C GLU A 152 4.14 1.54 -18.11
N THR A 153 4.52 0.34 -17.70
CA THR A 153 4.41 -0.89 -18.52
C THR A 153 3.51 -1.93 -17.88
N GLY A 154 3.42 -3.08 -18.49
CA GLY A 154 2.71 -4.23 -17.94
C GLY A 154 1.17 -4.13 -17.92
N ASP A 155 0.59 -4.96 -17.05
CA ASP A 155 -0.84 -5.07 -16.84
C ASP A 155 -1.35 -4.19 -15.69
N PHE A 156 -0.47 -3.73 -14.83
CA PHE A 156 -0.74 -2.73 -13.82
C PHE A 156 0.05 -1.47 -14.15
N ARG A 157 -0.61 -0.33 -14.19
CA ARG A 157 0.03 0.96 -14.44
C ARG A 157 -0.31 1.95 -13.36
N VAL A 158 0.70 2.72 -12.97
CA VAL A 158 0.58 3.75 -11.93
C VAL A 158 0.79 5.11 -12.57
N THR A 159 -0.18 6.00 -12.35
CA THR A 159 -0.04 7.43 -12.62
C THR A 159 0.07 8.21 -11.31
N ASP A 160 0.23 9.53 -11.38
CA ASP A 160 0.28 10.36 -10.17
C ASP A 160 -1.02 10.32 -9.36
N GLU A 161 -2.16 9.97 -9.99
CA GLU A 161 -3.48 10.04 -9.38
C GLU A 161 -4.18 8.70 -9.22
N LEU A 162 -3.76 7.65 -9.92
CA LEU A 162 -4.48 6.38 -9.91
C LEU A 162 -3.60 5.16 -10.24
N GLY A 163 -4.07 3.99 -9.78
CA GLY A 163 -3.59 2.68 -10.22
C GLY A 163 -4.62 2.01 -11.15
N ALA A 164 -4.15 1.44 -12.24
CA ALA A 164 -4.97 0.80 -13.26
C ALA A 164 -4.50 -0.63 -13.53
N PHE A 165 -5.40 -1.60 -13.39
CA PHE A 165 -5.13 -3.01 -13.65
C PHE A 165 -5.92 -3.51 -14.87
N LYS A 166 -5.20 -3.91 -15.90
CA LYS A 166 -5.78 -4.48 -17.12
C LYS A 166 -6.23 -5.92 -16.88
N LEU A 167 -7.46 -6.21 -17.29
CA LEU A 167 -7.96 -7.58 -17.31
C LEU A 167 -7.63 -8.23 -18.63
N LYS A 168 -7.07 -9.45 -18.59
CA LYS A 168 -6.82 -10.27 -19.77
C LYS A 168 -7.85 -11.37 -19.85
N ASP A 169 -8.33 -11.63 -21.05
CA ASP A 169 -9.02 -12.89 -21.38
C ASP A 169 -7.96 -14.01 -21.25
N GLN A 170 -8.13 -14.91 -20.30
CA GLN A 170 -7.32 -16.12 -20.19
C GLN A 170 -7.95 -17.24 -20.99
#